data_6192db010dbc249b7dfe1679b9d8db14
#
_entry.id   6192db010dbc249b7dfe1679b9d8db14
#
_cell.length_a   1.000
_cell.length_b   1.000
_cell.length_c   1.000
_cell.angle_alpha   90.00
_cell.angle_beta   90.00
_cell.angle_gamma   90.00
#
_symmetry.space_group_name_H-M   'P 1'
#
loop_
_entity.id
_entity.type
_entity.pdbx_description
1 polymer ?
#
loop_
_entity_poly.entity_id
_entity_poly.type
_entity_poly.pdbx_seq_one_letter_code
_entity_poly.pdbx_strand_id
1 'polypeptide(L)'
;FARAYGELDKDKVSAREQTSDSDARKGNFMVDLKQVRGELAEQSLIPGAYCQDYETFKHIYRFVERRLRRAEISSYILLITLTDGNGDFPPLTRREEQMAVLKDEIQISLRSGDVFTQYSSCQYLVMISDASAENVEMIADRICTAFYKAIGGECQGVLLHHCYPMWPAGEK
;
A
#
# COMPACT_ATOMS: atom_id res chain seq x y z
N PHE A 1 15.77 -31.48 0.14
CA PHE A 1 14.75 -30.50 0.53
C PHE A 1 13.33 -31.03 0.27
N ALA A 2 13.05 -31.64 -0.90
CA ALA A 2 11.73 -32.19 -1.22
C ALA A 2 11.33 -33.42 -0.37
N ARG A 3 12.28 -34.24 0.09
CA ARG A 3 12.01 -35.40 0.95
C ARG A 3 11.60 -35.04 2.38
N ALA A 4 12.17 -33.98 2.96
CA ALA A 4 11.81 -33.55 4.32
C ALA A 4 10.39 -32.94 4.37
N TYR A 5 9.94 -32.30 3.27
CA TYR A 5 8.57 -31.75 3.20
C TYR A 5 7.51 -32.85 3.03
N GLY A 6 7.83 -33.95 2.36
CA GLY A 6 6.89 -35.05 2.15
C GLY A 6 6.59 -35.85 3.41
N GLU A 7 7.55 -36.01 4.32
CA GLU A 7 7.34 -36.72 5.59
C GLU A 7 6.58 -35.91 6.63
N LEU A 8 6.86 -34.58 6.72
CA LEU A 8 6.12 -33.70 7.62
C LEU A 8 4.64 -33.55 7.28
N ASP A 9 4.31 -33.67 5.99
CA ASP A 9 2.94 -33.55 5.51
C ASP A 9 2.09 -34.80 5.79
N LYS A 10 2.69 -35.99 5.75
CA LYS A 10 2.00 -37.25 6.06
C LYS A 10 1.58 -37.34 7.52
N ASP A 11 2.43 -36.91 8.43
CA ASP A 11 2.13 -36.92 9.86
C ASP A 11 1.06 -35.88 10.27
N LYS A 12 1.05 -34.73 9.61
CA LYS A 12 0.03 -33.70 9.83
C LYS A 12 -1.34 -34.07 9.24
N VAL A 13 -1.36 -34.73 8.11
CA VAL A 13 -2.62 -35.22 7.49
C VAL A 13 -3.20 -36.33 8.36
N SER A 14 -2.38 -37.27 8.82
CA SER A 14 -2.82 -38.36 9.69
C SER A 14 -3.35 -37.87 11.06
N ALA A 15 -2.73 -36.85 11.64
CA ALA A 15 -3.18 -36.25 12.91
C ALA A 15 -4.51 -35.48 12.77
N ARG A 16 -4.79 -34.92 11.58
CA ARG A 16 -6.09 -34.24 11.31
C ARG A 16 -7.22 -35.22 11.05
N GLU A 17 -6.95 -36.36 10.44
CA GLU A 17 -7.97 -37.40 10.19
C GLU A 17 -8.47 -38.03 11.50
N GLN A 18 -7.66 -38.03 12.56
CA GLN A 18 -8.02 -38.61 13.85
C GLN A 18 -8.83 -37.69 14.78
N THR A 19 -8.96 -36.39 14.46
CA THR A 19 -9.65 -35.41 15.33
C THR A 19 -10.98 -34.88 14.79
N SER A 20 -11.44 -35.31 13.62
CA SER A 20 -12.65 -34.77 13.00
C SER A 20 -13.67 -35.84 12.61
N ASP A 21 -14.24 -36.49 13.61
CA ASP A 21 -15.38 -37.41 13.39
C ASP A 21 -16.74 -36.67 13.34
N SER A 22 -16.77 -35.36 13.19
CA SER A 22 -18.03 -34.59 13.14
C SER A 22 -18.18 -33.68 11.90
N ASP A 23 -17.19 -33.56 11.03
CA ASP A 23 -17.33 -32.76 9.81
C ASP A 23 -16.90 -33.56 8.59
N ALA A 24 -17.85 -33.88 7.74
CA ALA A 24 -17.67 -34.56 6.47
C ALA A 24 -16.87 -33.71 5.44
N ARG A 25 -15.76 -33.14 5.86
CA ARG A 25 -14.77 -32.54 4.97
C ARG A 25 -13.73 -33.59 4.59
N LYS A 26 -14.13 -34.58 3.81
CA LYS A 26 -13.17 -35.25 2.93
C LYS A 26 -12.77 -34.26 1.83
N GLY A 27 -12.20 -33.11 2.23
CA GLY A 27 -11.66 -32.12 1.33
C GLY A 27 -10.39 -32.66 0.72
N ASN A 28 -10.42 -32.86 -0.57
CA ASN A 28 -9.21 -33.03 -1.36
C ASN A 28 -8.31 -31.81 -1.08
N PHE A 29 -7.02 -32.02 -0.84
CA PHE A 29 -6.01 -30.96 -0.61
C PHE A 29 -6.11 -29.81 -1.63
N MET A 30 -6.50 -30.10 -2.88
CA MET A 30 -6.72 -29.09 -3.92
C MET A 30 -7.94 -28.18 -3.66
N VAL A 31 -8.94 -28.65 -2.91
CA VAL A 31 -10.11 -27.84 -2.54
C VAL A 31 -9.72 -26.81 -1.48
N ASP A 32 -8.90 -27.21 -0.52
CA ASP A 32 -8.40 -26.32 0.51
C ASP A 32 -7.54 -25.19 -0.08
N LEU A 33 -6.70 -25.49 -1.08
CA LEU A 33 -5.92 -24.48 -1.79
C LEU A 33 -6.78 -23.48 -2.56
N LYS A 34 -7.87 -23.92 -3.17
CA LYS A 34 -8.82 -23.02 -3.84
C LYS A 34 -9.52 -22.10 -2.86
N GLN A 35 -9.91 -22.62 -1.71
CA GLN A 35 -10.51 -21.84 -0.64
C GLN A 35 -9.52 -20.77 -0.15
N VAL A 36 -8.31 -21.17 0.21
CA VAL A 36 -7.24 -20.25 0.66
C VAL A 36 -6.97 -19.17 -0.39
N ARG A 37 -6.88 -19.54 -1.67
CA ARG A 37 -6.71 -18.58 -2.74
C ARG A 37 -7.88 -17.60 -2.84
N GLY A 38 -9.10 -18.08 -2.68
CA GLY A 38 -10.31 -17.25 -2.69
C GLY A 38 -10.37 -16.27 -1.53
N GLU A 39 -9.91 -16.70 -0.36
CA GLU A 39 -9.85 -15.87 0.84
C GLU A 39 -8.73 -14.79 0.78
N LEU A 40 -7.61 -15.12 0.12
CA LEU A 40 -6.47 -14.21 -0.01
C LEU A 40 -6.60 -13.26 -1.21
N ALA A 41 -7.38 -13.64 -2.23
CA ALA A 41 -7.53 -12.83 -3.42
C ALA A 41 -8.39 -11.59 -3.14
N GLU A 42 -8.00 -10.48 -3.72
CA GLU A 42 -8.80 -9.27 -3.72
C GLU A 42 -10.11 -9.51 -4.48
N GLN A 43 -11.25 -9.25 -3.82
CA GLN A 43 -12.58 -9.56 -4.37
C GLN A 43 -12.98 -8.59 -5.50
N SER A 44 -12.52 -7.35 -5.42
CA SER A 44 -12.71 -6.34 -6.45
C SER A 44 -11.48 -5.44 -6.53
N LEU A 45 -10.84 -5.42 -7.69
CA LEU A 45 -9.70 -4.55 -7.92
C LEU A 45 -10.20 -3.10 -8.11
N ILE A 46 -9.85 -2.22 -7.18
CA ILE A 46 -10.06 -0.79 -7.33
C ILE A 46 -8.93 -0.25 -8.22
N PRO A 47 -9.22 0.47 -9.31
CA PRO A 47 -8.19 1.06 -10.17
C PRO A 47 -7.29 2.05 -9.42
N GLY A 48 -6.01 2.07 -9.78
CA GLY A 48 -5.02 2.96 -9.17
C GLY A 48 -4.35 2.35 -7.94
N ALA A 49 -3.76 3.19 -7.10
CA ALA A 49 -2.99 2.76 -5.94
C ALA A 49 -3.82 2.11 -4.84
N TYR A 50 -3.18 1.26 -4.07
CA TYR A 50 -3.78 0.53 -2.97
C TYR A 50 -3.86 1.40 -1.72
N CYS A 51 -5.05 1.89 -1.39
CA CYS A 51 -5.29 2.69 -0.19
C CYS A 51 -5.44 1.78 1.03
N GLN A 52 -4.62 2.02 2.06
CA GLN A 52 -4.63 1.23 3.29
C GLN A 52 -4.66 2.10 4.53
N ASP A 53 -5.08 1.53 5.66
CA ASP A 53 -4.88 2.15 6.96
C ASP A 53 -3.38 2.21 7.30
N TYR A 54 -3.02 3.08 8.25
CA TYR A 54 -1.62 3.34 8.58
C TYR A 54 -0.91 2.10 9.19
N GLU A 55 -1.61 1.25 9.95
CA GLU A 55 -1.01 0.05 10.52
C GLU A 55 -0.67 -0.97 9.42
N THR A 56 -1.59 -1.19 8.48
CA THR A 56 -1.36 -2.04 7.31
C THR A 56 -0.24 -1.48 6.43
N PHE A 57 -0.23 -0.17 6.20
CA PHE A 57 0.84 0.49 5.45
C PHE A 57 2.23 0.24 6.08
N LYS A 58 2.36 0.31 7.41
CA LYS A 58 3.61 -0.02 8.11
C LYS A 58 4.06 -1.47 7.90
N HIS A 59 3.12 -2.42 7.85
CA HIS A 59 3.45 -3.81 7.57
C HIS A 59 3.97 -4.00 6.13
N ILE A 60 3.33 -3.36 5.17
CA ILE A 60 3.76 -3.38 3.76
C ILE A 60 5.14 -2.70 3.63
N TYR A 61 5.34 -1.54 4.26
CA TYR A 61 6.63 -0.84 4.29
C TYR A 61 7.77 -1.75 4.76
N ARG A 62 7.59 -2.42 5.91
CA ARG A 62 8.58 -3.36 6.46
C ARG A 62 8.85 -4.55 5.55
N PHE A 63 7.84 -5.01 4.83
CA PHE A 63 8.00 -6.06 3.82
C PHE A 63 8.85 -5.57 2.64
N VAL A 64 8.59 -4.37 2.15
CA VAL A 64 9.38 -3.76 1.05
C VAL A 64 10.82 -3.51 1.48
N GLU A 65 11.08 -2.99 2.69
CA GLU A 65 12.45 -2.84 3.22
C GLU A 65 13.25 -4.16 3.18
N ARG A 66 12.60 -5.28 3.52
CA ARG A 66 13.24 -6.60 3.45
C ARG A 66 13.53 -7.03 2.01
N ARG A 67 12.66 -6.66 1.05
CA ARG A 67 12.90 -6.91 -0.37
C ARG A 67 14.09 -6.13 -0.91
N LEU A 68 14.26 -4.87 -0.50
CA LEU A 68 15.36 -4.01 -0.94
C LEU A 68 16.75 -4.58 -0.63
N ARG A 69 16.86 -5.42 0.41
CA ARG A 69 18.12 -6.13 0.73
C ARG A 69 18.54 -7.17 -0.31
N ARG A 70 17.62 -7.64 -1.15
CA ARG A 70 17.86 -8.75 -2.08
C ARG A 70 17.74 -8.37 -3.54
N ALA A 71 17.08 -7.27 -3.82
CA ALA A 71 16.79 -6.82 -5.15
C ALA A 71 17.43 -5.45 -5.38
N GLU A 72 18.05 -5.28 -6.54
CA GLU A 72 18.55 -3.97 -7.00
C GLU A 72 17.37 -3.11 -7.50
N ILE A 73 16.42 -2.85 -6.58
CA ILE A 73 15.25 -2.01 -6.84
C ILE A 73 15.31 -0.79 -5.95
N SER A 74 14.85 0.34 -6.45
CA SER A 74 14.69 1.57 -5.67
C SER A 74 13.23 1.79 -5.35
N SER A 75 12.93 2.14 -4.10
CA SER A 75 11.60 2.53 -3.67
C SER A 75 11.68 3.82 -2.88
N TYR A 76 10.61 4.59 -2.93
CA TYR A 76 10.55 5.92 -2.33
C TYR A 76 9.29 6.10 -1.51
N ILE A 77 9.41 6.94 -0.48
CA ILE A 77 8.27 7.50 0.25
C ILE A 77 8.07 8.94 -0.21
N LEU A 78 6.86 9.25 -0.60
CA LEU A 78 6.42 10.60 -0.91
C LEU A 78 5.45 11.04 0.20
N LEU A 79 5.82 12.07 0.95
CA LEU A 79 4.95 12.73 1.92
C LEU A 79 4.30 13.93 1.23
N ILE A 80 2.98 13.97 1.20
CA ILE A 80 2.20 15.10 0.68
C ILE A 80 1.49 15.75 1.85
N THR A 81 1.68 17.06 2.00
CA THR A 81 1.10 17.86 3.08
C THR A 81 0.20 18.95 2.51
N LEU A 82 -1.04 18.99 2.99
CA LEU A 82 -1.99 20.05 2.70
C LEU A 82 -1.80 21.20 3.67
N THR A 83 -1.60 22.42 3.16
CA THR A 83 -1.49 23.67 3.94
C THR A 83 -2.52 24.70 3.46
N ASP A 84 -2.66 25.79 4.20
CA ASP A 84 -3.51 26.93 3.82
C ASP A 84 -2.85 27.91 2.83
N GLY A 85 -1.63 27.59 2.38
CA GLY A 85 -0.80 28.45 1.53
C GLY A 85 0.14 29.37 2.31
N ASN A 86 -0.07 29.56 3.62
CA ASN A 86 0.84 30.30 4.53
C ASN A 86 1.71 29.37 5.37
N GLY A 87 1.53 28.06 5.23
CA GLY A 87 2.23 27.03 5.97
C GLY A 87 1.50 26.52 7.20
N ASP A 88 0.32 27.05 7.50
CA ASP A 88 -0.56 26.62 8.57
C ASP A 88 -1.56 25.55 8.11
N PHE A 89 -2.30 24.96 9.03
CA PHE A 89 -3.36 23.99 8.71
C PHE A 89 -4.60 24.70 8.16
N PRO A 90 -5.20 24.18 7.07
CA PRO A 90 -6.48 24.71 6.60
C PRO A 90 -7.59 24.56 7.65
N PRO A 91 -8.62 25.42 7.65
CA PRO A 91 -9.81 25.26 8.48
C PRO A 91 -10.43 23.87 8.32
N LEU A 92 -10.99 23.29 9.37
CA LEU A 92 -11.42 21.90 9.43
C LEU A 92 -12.34 21.49 8.27
N THR A 93 -13.38 22.29 7.99
CA THR A 93 -14.34 22.02 6.91
C THR A 93 -13.68 21.95 5.55
N ARG A 94 -12.81 22.92 5.24
CA ARG A 94 -12.06 22.96 3.97
C ARG A 94 -11.04 21.84 3.89
N ARG A 95 -10.43 21.46 5.01
CA ARG A 95 -9.45 20.38 5.11
C ARG A 95 -10.05 19.04 4.73
N GLU A 96 -11.19 18.69 5.30
CA GLU A 96 -11.86 17.41 5.02
C GLU A 96 -12.23 17.27 3.55
N GLU A 97 -12.80 18.32 2.97
CA GLU A 97 -13.14 18.36 1.55
C GLU A 97 -11.91 18.22 0.64
N GLN A 98 -10.86 19.02 0.90
CA GLN A 98 -9.63 19.00 0.10
C GLN A 98 -8.85 17.69 0.29
N MET A 99 -8.84 17.11 1.48
CA MET A 99 -8.20 15.81 1.72
C MET A 99 -8.93 14.67 1.01
N ALA A 100 -10.26 14.73 0.87
CA ALA A 100 -11.02 13.78 0.07
C ALA A 100 -10.65 13.87 -1.41
N VAL A 101 -10.59 15.08 -1.97
CA VAL A 101 -10.14 15.32 -3.35
C VAL A 101 -8.70 14.80 -3.53
N LEU A 102 -7.79 15.15 -2.63
CA LEU A 102 -6.40 14.72 -2.69
C LEU A 102 -6.27 13.18 -2.68
N LYS A 103 -7.08 12.50 -1.88
CA LYS A 103 -7.13 11.04 -1.84
C LYS A 103 -7.45 10.45 -3.22
N ASP A 104 -8.49 10.97 -3.86
CA ASP A 104 -8.93 10.48 -5.16
C ASP A 104 -7.87 10.73 -6.24
N GLU A 105 -7.25 11.91 -6.22
CA GLU A 105 -6.18 12.25 -7.17
C GLU A 105 -4.91 11.41 -6.95
N ILE A 106 -4.52 11.13 -5.71
CA ILE A 106 -3.43 10.20 -5.40
C ILE A 106 -3.75 8.82 -5.97
N GLN A 107 -4.94 8.30 -5.70
CA GLN A 107 -5.34 6.96 -6.11
C GLN A 107 -5.27 6.77 -7.62
N ILE A 108 -5.85 7.68 -8.39
CA ILE A 108 -5.90 7.57 -9.86
C ILE A 108 -4.58 7.95 -10.55
N SER A 109 -3.73 8.73 -9.90
CA SER A 109 -2.43 9.14 -10.44
C SER A 109 -1.35 8.07 -10.32
N LEU A 110 -1.58 7.03 -9.54
CA LEU A 110 -0.61 6.01 -9.22
C LEU A 110 -0.98 4.64 -9.84
N ARG A 111 -0.01 3.72 -9.83
CA ARG A 111 -0.20 2.36 -10.32
C ARG A 111 -0.84 1.49 -9.25
N SER A 112 -1.47 0.39 -9.65
CA SER A 112 -2.06 -0.59 -8.72
C SER A 112 -1.06 -1.27 -7.77
N GLY A 113 0.23 -1.22 -8.09
CA GLY A 113 1.31 -1.72 -7.23
C GLY A 113 1.83 -0.72 -6.19
N ASP A 114 1.43 0.55 -6.27
CA ASP A 114 1.79 1.57 -5.30
C ASP A 114 0.79 1.56 -4.14
N VAL A 115 1.22 1.97 -2.96
CA VAL A 115 0.41 1.95 -1.73
C VAL A 115 0.41 3.32 -1.09
N PHE A 116 -0.73 3.75 -0.58
CA PHE A 116 -0.81 5.01 0.16
C PHE A 116 -1.72 4.92 1.37
N THR A 117 -1.51 5.84 2.31
CA THR A 117 -2.27 5.94 3.55
C THR A 117 -2.43 7.38 3.98
N GLN A 118 -3.51 7.69 4.68
CA GLN A 118 -3.62 8.95 5.41
C GLN A 118 -2.76 8.87 6.68
N TYR A 119 -1.77 9.75 6.79
CA TYR A 119 -0.86 9.81 7.92
C TYR A 119 -1.38 10.72 9.04
N SER A 120 -1.95 11.85 8.66
CA SER A 120 -2.57 12.80 9.59
C SER A 120 -3.80 13.46 8.96
N SER A 121 -4.43 14.40 9.66
CA SER A 121 -5.60 15.13 9.14
C SER A 121 -5.30 15.98 7.90
N CYS A 122 -4.04 16.19 7.56
CA CYS A 122 -3.61 16.98 6.38
C CYS A 122 -2.43 16.38 5.63
N GLN A 123 -2.14 15.08 5.83
CA GLN A 123 -0.99 14.43 5.20
C GLN A 123 -1.34 13.04 4.67
N TYR A 124 -0.81 12.73 3.49
CA TYR A 124 -0.73 11.38 2.93
C TYR A 124 0.71 10.93 2.80
N LEU A 125 0.95 9.65 3.10
CA LEU A 125 2.17 8.92 2.75
C LEU A 125 1.89 8.02 1.56
N VAL A 126 2.76 8.07 0.57
CA VAL A 126 2.72 7.23 -0.62
C VAL A 126 4.02 6.45 -0.70
N MET A 127 3.92 5.15 -0.94
CA MET A 127 5.07 4.29 -1.20
C MET A 127 5.06 3.90 -2.67
N ILE A 128 6.11 4.32 -3.38
CA ILE A 128 6.30 4.11 -4.80
C ILE A 128 7.44 3.11 -4.98
N SER A 129 7.12 1.98 -5.57
CA SER A 129 8.08 0.89 -5.82
C SER A 129 8.61 0.92 -7.25
N ASP A 130 9.84 0.43 -7.43
CA ASP A 130 10.49 0.32 -8.75
C ASP A 130 10.50 1.64 -9.53
N ALA A 131 10.92 2.73 -8.88
CA ALA A 131 10.98 4.06 -9.44
C ALA A 131 12.35 4.71 -9.23
N SER A 132 12.74 5.62 -10.12
CA SER A 132 13.86 6.54 -9.92
C SER A 132 13.40 7.80 -9.18
N ALA A 133 14.33 8.55 -8.60
CA ALA A 133 14.02 9.83 -7.95
C ALA A 133 13.31 10.80 -8.90
N GLU A 134 13.74 10.87 -10.16
CA GLU A 134 13.13 11.70 -11.20
C GLU A 134 11.67 11.29 -11.47
N ASN A 135 11.40 9.97 -11.55
CA ASN A 135 10.04 9.48 -11.74
C ASN A 135 9.14 9.82 -10.57
N VAL A 136 9.65 9.80 -9.33
CA VAL A 136 8.88 10.14 -8.13
C VAL A 136 8.53 11.63 -8.12
N GLU A 137 9.45 12.50 -8.49
CA GLU A 137 9.16 13.94 -8.63
C GLU A 137 8.10 14.20 -9.72
N MET A 138 8.20 13.54 -10.87
CA MET A 138 7.18 13.62 -11.92
C MET A 138 5.81 13.14 -11.44
N ILE A 139 5.76 12.12 -10.59
CA ILE A 139 4.52 11.61 -9.99
C ILE A 139 3.95 12.65 -9.01
N ALA A 140 4.80 13.23 -8.16
CA ALA A 140 4.39 14.28 -7.22
C ALA A 140 3.81 15.50 -7.96
N ASP A 141 4.47 15.98 -9.00
CA ASP A 141 3.99 17.08 -9.85
C ASP A 141 2.65 16.76 -10.51
N ARG A 142 2.47 15.53 -10.99
CA ARG A 142 1.21 15.07 -11.58
C ARG A 142 0.08 15.09 -10.57
N ILE A 143 0.30 14.60 -9.36
CA ILE A 143 -0.70 14.61 -8.28
C ILE A 143 -1.05 16.06 -7.92
N CYS A 144 -0.06 16.92 -7.74
CA CYS A 144 -0.28 18.34 -7.44
C CYS A 144 -1.11 19.03 -8.55
N THR A 145 -0.73 18.81 -9.80
CA THR A 145 -1.45 19.40 -10.96
C THR A 145 -2.90 18.92 -11.03
N ALA A 146 -3.12 17.62 -10.82
CA ALA A 146 -4.47 17.04 -10.83
C ALA A 146 -5.32 17.60 -9.69
N PHE A 147 -4.75 17.67 -8.49
CA PHE A 147 -5.41 18.24 -7.32
C PHE A 147 -5.80 19.71 -7.54
N TYR A 148 -4.88 20.56 -8.00
CA TYR A 148 -5.21 21.98 -8.26
C TYR A 148 -6.27 22.17 -9.34
N LYS A 149 -6.26 21.31 -10.35
CA LYS A 149 -7.31 21.30 -11.37
C LYS A 149 -8.66 20.91 -10.78
N ALA A 150 -8.70 19.91 -9.90
CA ALA A 150 -9.93 19.42 -9.27
C ALA A 150 -10.55 20.45 -8.33
N ILE A 151 -9.74 21.22 -7.58
CA ILE A 151 -10.23 22.26 -6.66
C ILE A 151 -10.47 23.63 -7.32
N GLY A 152 -10.33 23.73 -8.66
CA GLY A 152 -10.64 24.96 -9.41
C GLY A 152 -9.50 25.97 -9.52
N GLY A 153 -8.27 25.62 -9.17
CA GLY A 153 -7.06 26.42 -9.43
C GLY A 153 -6.87 27.66 -8.53
N GLU A 154 -7.77 27.94 -7.60
CA GLU A 154 -7.74 29.16 -6.78
C GLU A 154 -6.69 29.15 -5.63
N CYS A 155 -6.10 27.99 -5.35
CA CYS A 155 -5.22 27.78 -4.21
C CYS A 155 -3.83 27.28 -4.63
N GLN A 156 -3.05 28.09 -5.34
CA GLN A 156 -1.65 27.78 -5.60
C GLN A 156 -0.84 27.79 -4.29
N GLY A 157 0.02 26.78 -4.11
CA GLY A 157 0.91 26.68 -2.96
C GLY A 157 0.33 25.96 -1.73
N VAL A 158 -0.83 25.31 -1.85
CA VAL A 158 -1.48 24.58 -0.75
C VAL A 158 -0.86 23.21 -0.49
N LEU A 159 -0.35 22.53 -1.52
CA LEU A 159 0.33 21.25 -1.37
C LEU A 159 1.85 21.43 -1.29
N LEU A 160 2.44 20.81 -0.27
CA LEU A 160 3.87 20.59 -0.16
C LEU A 160 4.15 19.10 -0.29
N HIS A 161 5.27 18.75 -0.93
CA HIS A 161 5.69 17.36 -1.01
C HIS A 161 7.17 17.20 -0.69
N HIS A 162 7.51 16.02 -0.12
CA HIS A 162 8.88 15.62 0.15
C HIS A 162 9.07 14.16 -0.22
N CYS A 163 10.16 13.89 -0.97
CA CYS A 163 10.54 12.55 -1.37
C CYS A 163 11.69 12.03 -0.52
N TYR A 164 11.60 10.76 -0.10
CA TYR A 164 12.65 10.06 0.63
C TYR A 164 12.93 8.70 -0.01
N PRO A 165 14.20 8.36 -0.27
CA PRO A 165 14.53 7.00 -0.66
C PRO A 165 14.25 6.04 0.51
N MET A 166 13.72 4.87 0.21
CA MET A 166 13.65 3.79 1.19
C MET A 166 15.00 3.10 1.30
N TRP A 167 15.43 2.81 2.53
CA TRP A 167 16.68 2.11 2.82
C TRP A 167 16.42 0.64 3.08
N PRO A 168 17.36 -0.27 2.69
CA PRO A 168 17.27 -1.67 3.07
C PRO A 168 17.18 -1.84 4.58
N ALA A 169 16.40 -2.82 5.05
CA ALA A 169 16.22 -3.07 6.47
C ALA A 169 17.57 -3.30 7.17
N GLY A 170 17.84 -2.56 8.25
CA GLY A 170 19.07 -2.62 9.03
C GLY A 170 20.18 -1.65 8.61
N GLU A 171 19.99 -0.89 7.55
CA GLU A 171 20.82 0.25 7.18
C GLU A 171 20.16 1.54 7.70
N LYS A 172 20.85 2.23 8.62
CA LYS A 172 20.43 3.53 9.16
C LYS A 172 21.51 4.54 8.94
#